data_f5e3eec10d44b359eee34a3480bda446
#
_entry.id   f5e3eec10d44b359eee34a3480bda446
#
_cell.length_a   1.000
_cell.length_b   1.000
_cell.length_c   1.000
_cell.angle_alpha   90.00
_cell.angle_beta   90.00
_cell.angle_gamma   90.00
#
_symmetry.space_group_name_H-M   'P 1'
#
loop_
_entity.id
_entity.type
_entity.pdbx_description
1 polymer ?
#
loop_
_entity_poly.entity_id
_entity_poly.type
_entity_poly.pdbx_seq_one_letter_code
_entity_poly.pdbx_strand_id
1 'polypeptide(L)'
;MADFPRILALTAGADAPAEVYGARAATQVTLMGAGLPVPKAWGLSVDAVKAIASEDFPEEWPFLDELSTGCLVSIRASPLERVWGGPDALLNLGMNQATCNLLKKPLGENAAIALYARFVQDYSVKVARLDPEWFEELYLLHTKKGKVDYAAVLGSSLALYDQNVGELFPQEPVRQLRKALRSFVKAWDGTTARILRMAQGAPANAGLGLIVQEMALGLGRGESGAGVGQFISVQTGETMAHGRYLSQSQGRDAQVDQAKAHFLSKDPRGPSLEDVYPKALAELKEYSETARTAFGDEMQLEFTLQDGNLAILDATTAERSVRAAVAISVKLVESDISSKEKALLGIDPRSLNEVLHPLVDPKAKREVLTSGISSSPGAATGKIVFTANVAQASAAREEPCILVRVE
;
A
#
# COMPACT_ATOMS: atom_id res chain seq x y z
N MET A 1 11.80 12.90 29.44
CA MET A 1 11.30 12.53 28.09
C MET A 1 10.32 13.62 27.69
N ALA A 2 10.33 14.05 26.44
CA ALA A 2 9.30 14.97 25.96
C ALA A 2 7.94 14.28 26.11
N ASP A 3 6.94 15.00 26.63
CA ASP A 3 5.58 14.50 26.80
C ASP A 3 4.84 14.69 25.46
N PHE A 4 4.70 13.63 24.70
CA PHE A 4 4.01 13.67 23.41
C PHE A 4 2.53 13.34 23.58
N PRO A 5 1.61 14.04 22.86
CA PRO A 5 0.18 13.77 22.97
C PRO A 5 -0.17 12.36 22.45
N ARG A 6 -1.18 11.74 23.07
CA ARG A 6 -1.68 10.41 22.63
C ARG A 6 -2.19 10.44 21.21
N ILE A 7 -2.81 11.52 20.78
CA ILE A 7 -3.28 11.77 19.41
C ILE A 7 -2.73 13.11 18.95
N LEU A 8 -2.04 13.11 17.83
CA LEU A 8 -1.43 14.28 17.20
C LEU A 8 -2.05 14.53 15.83
N ALA A 9 -2.56 15.73 15.58
CA ALA A 9 -2.90 16.15 14.23
C ALA A 9 -1.63 16.29 13.39
N LEU A 10 -1.53 15.57 12.29
CA LEU A 10 -0.39 15.62 11.40
C LEU A 10 -0.55 16.82 10.46
N THR A 11 0.36 17.76 10.59
CA THR A 11 0.40 19.00 9.77
C THR A 11 1.83 19.29 9.34
N ALA A 12 2.02 20.21 8.41
CA ALA A 12 3.35 20.69 8.05
C ALA A 12 4.09 21.20 9.28
N GLY A 13 5.25 20.61 9.58
CA GLY A 13 6.06 21.00 10.74
C GLY A 13 5.61 20.43 12.10
N ALA A 14 4.61 19.55 12.15
CA ALA A 14 4.27 18.83 13.37
C ALA A 14 5.46 17.99 13.87
N ASP A 15 5.68 17.96 15.19
CA ASP A 15 6.70 17.11 15.80
C ASP A 15 6.17 15.68 15.98
N ALA A 16 6.38 14.85 14.95
CA ALA A 16 5.90 13.47 14.91
C ALA A 16 7.08 12.48 14.71
N PRO A 17 7.95 12.31 15.72
CA PRO A 17 9.08 11.40 15.60
C PRO A 17 8.62 9.97 15.39
N ALA A 18 9.35 9.22 14.53
CA ALA A 18 9.00 7.87 14.14
C ALA A 18 8.99 6.89 15.33
N GLU A 19 9.82 7.13 16.35
CA GLU A 19 9.87 6.36 17.60
C GLU A 19 8.57 6.45 18.41
N VAL A 20 7.82 7.54 18.22
CA VAL A 20 6.57 7.82 18.97
C VAL A 20 5.35 7.48 18.13
N TYR A 21 5.29 7.91 16.86
CA TYR A 21 4.10 7.78 16.01
C TYR A 21 4.29 6.81 14.84
N GLY A 22 5.48 6.22 14.70
CA GLY A 22 5.85 5.33 13.60
C GLY A 22 6.28 6.06 12.32
N ALA A 23 6.93 5.33 11.43
CA ALA A 23 7.53 5.87 10.20
C ALA A 23 6.50 6.52 9.26
N ARG A 24 5.26 6.01 9.22
CA ARG A 24 4.22 6.57 8.35
C ARG A 24 3.79 7.97 8.79
N ALA A 25 3.69 8.23 10.10
CA ALA A 25 3.37 9.55 10.63
C ALA A 25 4.45 10.57 10.25
N ALA A 26 5.73 10.23 10.44
CA ALA A 26 6.85 11.06 10.02
C ALA A 26 6.83 11.34 8.50
N THR A 27 6.52 10.32 7.69
CA THR A 27 6.37 10.48 6.24
C THR A 27 5.25 11.48 5.89
N GLN A 28 4.09 11.38 6.54
CA GLN A 28 2.96 12.29 6.28
C GLN A 28 3.35 13.75 6.58
N VAL A 29 4.01 14.00 7.70
CA VAL A 29 4.48 15.36 8.07
C VAL A 29 5.47 15.89 7.03
N THR A 30 6.40 15.05 6.55
CA THR A 30 7.36 15.43 5.52
C THR A 30 6.67 15.78 4.20
N LEU A 31 5.70 14.97 3.76
CA LEU A 31 4.92 15.23 2.54
C LEU A 31 4.13 16.54 2.64
N MET A 32 3.45 16.77 3.78
CA MET A 32 2.72 18.02 4.03
C MET A 32 3.66 19.21 4.10
N GLY A 33 4.84 19.07 4.74
CA GLY A 33 5.87 20.10 4.81
C GLY A 33 6.45 20.47 3.44
N ALA A 34 6.47 19.53 2.51
CA ALA A 34 6.86 19.76 1.11
C ALA A 34 5.73 20.38 0.25
N GLY A 35 4.54 20.62 0.84
CA GLY A 35 3.39 21.22 0.14
C GLY A 35 2.61 20.25 -0.75
N LEU A 36 2.79 18.95 -0.58
CA LEU A 36 2.03 17.94 -1.34
C LEU A 36 0.59 17.82 -0.83
N PRO A 37 -0.39 17.51 -1.70
CA PRO A 37 -1.80 17.40 -1.34
C PRO A 37 -2.08 16.09 -0.58
N VAL A 38 -1.80 16.11 0.72
CA VAL A 38 -2.02 14.99 1.62
C VAL A 38 -3.34 15.21 2.36
N PRO A 39 -4.27 14.22 2.40
CA PRO A 39 -5.48 14.33 3.21
C PRO A 39 -5.16 14.51 4.69
N LYS A 40 -6.05 15.17 5.42
CA LYS A 40 -5.90 15.35 6.87
C LYS A 40 -5.67 14.00 7.55
N ALA A 41 -4.75 13.99 8.51
CA ALA A 41 -4.41 12.77 9.23
C ALA A 41 -4.05 13.05 10.69
N TRP A 42 -4.20 12.03 11.52
CA TRP A 42 -3.88 12.04 12.95
C TRP A 42 -3.03 10.80 13.27
N GLY A 43 -1.95 11.02 13.98
CA GLY A 43 -1.09 9.95 14.50
C GLY A 43 -1.52 9.56 15.91
N LEU A 44 -1.70 8.26 16.15
CA LEU A 44 -1.82 7.71 17.50
C LEU A 44 -0.44 7.22 17.92
N SER A 45 0.03 7.70 19.07
CA SER A 45 1.34 7.30 19.59
C SER A 45 1.38 5.82 19.97
N VAL A 46 2.58 5.25 19.98
CA VAL A 46 2.82 3.87 20.46
C VAL A 46 2.23 3.66 21.85
N ASP A 47 2.34 4.65 22.75
CA ASP A 47 1.81 4.54 24.09
C ASP A 47 0.27 4.64 24.11
N ALA A 48 -0.34 5.43 23.23
CA ALA A 48 -1.79 5.40 23.05
C ALA A 48 -2.29 4.05 22.58
N VAL A 49 -1.58 3.43 21.64
CA VAL A 49 -1.93 2.11 21.11
C VAL A 49 -1.76 1.02 22.17
N LYS A 50 -0.71 1.10 23.01
CA LYS A 50 -0.55 0.21 24.16
C LYS A 50 -1.66 0.40 25.21
N ALA A 51 -2.08 1.63 25.49
CA ALA A 51 -3.18 1.91 26.41
C ALA A 51 -4.50 1.30 25.91
N ILE A 52 -4.77 1.35 24.62
CA ILE A 52 -5.94 0.71 23.98
C ILE A 52 -5.94 -0.82 24.22
N ALA A 53 -4.78 -1.48 24.27
CA ALA A 53 -4.68 -2.88 24.62
C ALA A 53 -5.27 -3.19 26.01
N SER A 54 -5.17 -2.24 26.95
CA SER A 54 -5.70 -2.30 28.31
C SER A 54 -7.07 -1.64 28.46
N GLU A 55 -7.81 -1.42 27.36
CA GLU A 55 -9.13 -0.76 27.34
C GLU A 55 -9.11 0.72 27.74
N ASP A 56 -7.93 1.34 27.91
CA ASP A 56 -7.78 2.77 28.17
C ASP A 56 -7.78 3.55 26.85
N PHE A 57 -8.96 4.00 26.46
CA PHE A 57 -9.17 4.79 25.25
C PHE A 57 -9.01 6.27 25.52
N PRO A 58 -8.53 7.07 24.55
CA PRO A 58 -8.62 8.52 24.63
C PRO A 58 -10.06 8.97 24.86
N GLU A 59 -10.24 9.98 25.72
CA GLU A 59 -11.57 10.55 25.98
C GLU A 59 -12.10 11.32 24.79
N GLU A 60 -11.22 12.04 24.09
CA GLU A 60 -11.53 12.85 22.92
C GLU A 60 -10.87 12.28 21.66
N TRP A 61 -11.58 12.37 20.55
CA TRP A 61 -11.14 11.98 19.23
C TRP A 61 -11.27 13.19 18.30
N PRO A 62 -10.18 13.90 17.99
CA PRO A 62 -10.23 15.19 17.27
C PRO A 62 -10.85 15.11 15.86
N PHE A 63 -10.99 13.91 15.30
CA PHE A 63 -11.56 13.67 13.96
C PHE A 63 -13.02 13.20 13.99
N LEU A 64 -13.69 13.16 15.15
CA LEU A 64 -15.08 12.69 15.20
C LEU A 64 -16.07 13.65 14.54
N ASP A 65 -15.79 14.95 14.59
CA ASP A 65 -16.63 15.95 13.95
C ASP A 65 -16.66 15.75 12.43
N GLU A 66 -15.52 15.42 11.81
CA GLU A 66 -15.45 15.08 10.39
C GLU A 66 -16.28 13.82 10.06
N LEU A 67 -16.20 12.78 10.88
CA LEU A 67 -17.01 11.57 10.70
C LEU A 67 -18.52 11.84 10.77
N SER A 68 -18.94 12.79 11.59
CA SER A 68 -20.35 13.16 11.73
C SER A 68 -20.92 13.85 10.49
N THR A 69 -20.07 14.47 9.67
CA THR A 69 -20.45 15.14 8.41
C THR A 69 -20.48 14.21 7.20
N GLY A 70 -20.22 12.92 7.40
CA GLY A 70 -20.17 11.92 6.32
C GLY A 70 -18.78 11.76 5.69
N CYS A 71 -17.74 12.36 6.27
CA CYS A 71 -16.37 12.07 5.94
C CYS A 71 -16.03 10.64 6.41
N LEU A 72 -15.29 9.91 5.61
CA LEU A 72 -14.79 8.58 5.95
C LEU A 72 -13.29 8.67 6.26
N VAL A 73 -12.82 7.78 7.13
CA VAL A 73 -11.39 7.69 7.44
C VAL A 73 -10.86 6.27 7.21
N SER A 74 -9.57 6.17 7.04
CA SER A 74 -8.83 4.92 7.06
C SER A 74 -8.02 4.79 8.35
N ILE A 75 -7.82 3.55 8.84
CA ILE A 75 -6.86 3.23 9.89
C ILE A 75 -5.72 2.46 9.26
N ARG A 76 -4.49 2.93 9.48
CA ARG A 76 -3.27 2.35 8.88
C ARG A 76 -2.21 2.11 9.96
N ALA A 77 -1.55 0.96 9.91
CA ALA A 77 -0.42 0.64 10.77
C ALA A 77 0.76 1.59 10.48
N SER A 78 1.43 2.05 11.53
CA SER A 78 2.61 2.92 11.49
C SER A 78 3.69 2.41 12.44
N PRO A 79 4.34 1.26 12.15
CA PRO A 79 5.49 0.80 12.92
C PRO A 79 6.69 1.74 12.72
N LEU A 80 7.69 1.66 13.60
CA LEU A 80 8.95 2.40 13.46
C LEU A 80 9.63 2.09 12.13
N GLU A 81 9.72 0.81 11.77
CA GLU A 81 10.27 0.37 10.50
C GLU A 81 9.15 -0.27 9.65
N ARG A 82 8.97 0.21 8.42
CA ARG A 82 7.92 -0.29 7.52
C ARG A 82 8.06 -1.77 7.18
N VAL A 83 9.28 -2.28 7.12
CA VAL A 83 9.60 -3.68 6.84
C VAL A 83 9.01 -4.63 7.89
N TRP A 84 8.76 -4.16 9.11
CA TRP A 84 8.13 -4.99 10.15
C TRP A 84 6.67 -5.34 9.83
N GLY A 85 6.07 -4.70 8.83
CA GLY A 85 4.69 -4.92 8.45
C GLY A 85 3.69 -4.38 9.47
N GLY A 86 2.53 -4.97 9.50
CA GLY A 86 1.45 -4.59 10.43
C GLY A 86 0.10 -5.09 9.95
N PRO A 87 -0.97 -4.85 10.72
CA PRO A 87 -2.33 -5.11 10.27
C PRO A 87 -2.65 -4.39 8.96
N ASP A 88 -3.41 -5.04 8.09
CA ASP A 88 -3.90 -4.42 6.86
C ASP A 88 -4.78 -3.21 7.16
N ALA A 89 -4.68 -2.18 6.31
CA ALA A 89 -5.47 -0.98 6.47
C ALA A 89 -6.98 -1.28 6.47
N LEU A 90 -7.71 -0.64 7.36
CA LEU A 90 -9.17 -0.60 7.31
C LEU A 90 -9.59 0.71 6.66
N LEU A 91 -10.26 0.63 5.52
CA LEU A 91 -10.75 1.78 4.77
C LEU A 91 -12.22 2.05 5.10
N ASN A 92 -12.67 3.27 4.82
CA ASN A 92 -14.08 3.68 4.87
C ASN A 92 -14.74 3.59 6.27
N LEU A 93 -13.94 3.67 7.35
CA LEU A 93 -14.49 3.74 8.70
C LEU A 93 -15.35 5.00 8.85
N GLY A 94 -16.49 4.88 9.50
CA GLY A 94 -17.54 5.89 9.52
C GLY A 94 -18.70 5.59 8.56
N MET A 95 -18.50 4.62 7.65
CA MET A 95 -19.58 4.17 6.77
C MET A 95 -20.69 3.49 7.57
N ASN A 96 -21.89 4.00 7.39
CA ASN A 96 -23.14 3.49 7.96
C ASN A 96 -24.30 3.85 7.03
N GLN A 97 -25.53 3.54 7.42
CA GLN A 97 -26.71 3.81 6.60
C GLN A 97 -26.89 5.33 6.32
N ALA A 98 -26.63 6.19 7.30
CA ALA A 98 -26.77 7.63 7.14
C ALA A 98 -25.69 8.18 6.18
N THR A 99 -24.42 7.80 6.38
CA THR A 99 -23.31 8.18 5.51
C THR A 99 -23.52 7.66 4.08
N CYS A 100 -23.98 6.42 3.92
CA CYS A 100 -24.32 5.87 2.60
C CYS A 100 -25.35 6.75 1.89
N ASN A 101 -26.40 7.19 2.58
CA ASN A 101 -27.41 8.06 1.99
C ASN A 101 -26.85 9.44 1.58
N LEU A 102 -25.93 10.02 2.35
CA LEU A 102 -25.24 11.26 2.00
C LEU A 102 -24.38 11.08 0.73
N LEU A 103 -23.69 9.96 0.61
CA LEU A 103 -22.81 9.66 -0.51
C LEU A 103 -23.53 9.27 -1.81
N LYS A 104 -24.83 8.93 -1.77
CA LYS A 104 -25.61 8.68 -2.99
C LYS A 104 -25.63 9.86 -3.96
N LYS A 105 -25.62 11.09 -3.44
CA LYS A 105 -25.65 12.30 -4.29
C LYS A 105 -24.32 12.51 -5.04
N PRO A 106 -23.14 12.51 -4.41
CA PRO A 106 -21.87 12.69 -5.12
C PRO A 106 -21.47 11.46 -5.95
N LEU A 107 -21.58 10.24 -5.42
CA LEU A 107 -21.05 9.01 -6.06
C LEU A 107 -22.08 8.33 -6.99
N GLY A 108 -23.36 8.56 -6.78
CA GLY A 108 -24.43 7.76 -7.34
C GLY A 108 -24.86 6.60 -6.40
N GLU A 109 -26.11 6.14 -6.57
CA GLU A 109 -26.70 5.17 -5.63
C GLU A 109 -25.94 3.84 -5.58
N ASN A 110 -25.66 3.25 -6.74
CA ASN A 110 -24.96 1.96 -6.80
C ASN A 110 -23.56 2.02 -6.21
N ALA A 111 -22.80 3.09 -6.48
CA ALA A 111 -21.44 3.24 -5.96
C ALA A 111 -21.44 3.44 -4.43
N ALA A 112 -22.38 4.22 -3.89
CA ALA A 112 -22.52 4.40 -2.45
C ALA A 112 -22.89 3.09 -1.73
N ILE A 113 -23.80 2.31 -2.29
CA ILE A 113 -24.19 1.00 -1.74
C ILE A 113 -23.03 -0.01 -1.85
N ALA A 114 -22.33 -0.04 -2.99
CA ALA A 114 -21.16 -0.88 -3.19
C ALA A 114 -20.05 -0.56 -2.18
N LEU A 115 -19.82 0.73 -1.91
CA LEU A 115 -18.84 1.18 -0.92
C LEU A 115 -19.24 0.72 0.49
N TYR A 116 -20.53 0.78 0.83
CA TYR A 116 -21.01 0.30 2.12
C TYR A 116 -20.90 -1.23 2.24
N ALA A 117 -21.27 -1.99 1.21
CA ALA A 117 -21.10 -3.44 1.19
C ALA A 117 -19.62 -3.84 1.38
N ARG A 118 -18.70 -3.16 0.68
CA ARG A 118 -17.27 -3.35 0.83
C ARG A 118 -16.78 -3.06 2.25
N PHE A 119 -17.25 -1.96 2.86
CA PHE A 119 -16.88 -1.65 4.25
C PHE A 119 -17.38 -2.70 5.23
N VAL A 120 -18.63 -3.17 5.08
CA VAL A 120 -19.17 -4.24 5.93
C VAL A 120 -18.33 -5.51 5.82
N GLN A 121 -17.96 -5.92 4.61
CA GLN A 121 -17.06 -7.05 4.36
C GLN A 121 -15.69 -6.84 5.03
N ASP A 122 -15.01 -5.73 4.73
CA ASP A 122 -13.68 -5.43 5.26
C ASP A 122 -13.68 -5.38 6.79
N TYR A 123 -14.70 -4.75 7.37
CA TYR A 123 -14.86 -4.67 8.82
C TYR A 123 -15.12 -6.06 9.43
N SER A 124 -15.97 -6.85 8.82
CA SER A 124 -16.28 -8.21 9.28
C SER A 124 -15.05 -9.10 9.29
N VAL A 125 -14.26 -9.07 8.22
CA VAL A 125 -13.03 -9.85 8.09
C VAL A 125 -11.93 -9.33 9.02
N LYS A 126 -11.65 -8.02 8.98
CA LYS A 126 -10.48 -7.44 9.67
C LYS A 126 -10.74 -7.19 11.17
N VAL A 127 -11.99 -6.89 11.56
CA VAL A 127 -12.34 -6.54 12.94
C VAL A 127 -13.03 -7.70 13.66
N ALA A 128 -14.06 -8.28 13.05
CA ALA A 128 -14.80 -9.40 13.66
C ALA A 128 -14.16 -10.77 13.38
N ARG A 129 -13.13 -10.84 12.50
CA ARG A 129 -12.40 -12.09 12.16
C ARG A 129 -13.25 -13.16 11.50
N LEU A 130 -14.26 -12.75 10.74
CA LEU A 130 -15.05 -13.66 9.92
C LEU A 130 -14.26 -14.11 8.69
N ASP A 131 -14.64 -15.26 8.13
CA ASP A 131 -14.00 -15.82 6.96
C ASP A 131 -14.28 -14.96 5.72
N PRO A 132 -13.26 -14.51 4.97
CA PRO A 132 -13.44 -13.73 3.75
C PRO A 132 -14.20 -14.53 2.65
N GLU A 133 -14.05 -15.85 2.58
CA GLU A 133 -14.70 -16.69 1.56
C GLU A 133 -16.23 -16.56 1.61
N TRP A 134 -16.81 -16.41 2.79
CA TRP A 134 -18.26 -16.23 2.94
C TRP A 134 -18.77 -14.98 2.23
N PHE A 135 -18.00 -13.90 2.23
CA PHE A 135 -18.36 -12.66 1.55
C PHE A 135 -18.14 -12.75 0.04
N GLU A 136 -17.10 -13.48 -0.41
CA GLU A 136 -16.90 -13.75 -1.84
C GLU A 136 -18.05 -14.56 -2.43
N GLU A 137 -18.53 -15.58 -1.70
CA GLU A 137 -19.71 -16.34 -2.10
C GLU A 137 -20.96 -15.47 -2.23
N LEU A 138 -21.16 -14.49 -1.33
CA LEU A 138 -22.27 -13.55 -1.44
C LEU A 138 -22.20 -12.70 -2.72
N TYR A 139 -21.00 -12.24 -3.11
CA TYR A 139 -20.82 -11.52 -4.38
C TYR A 139 -21.15 -12.43 -5.58
N LEU A 140 -20.73 -13.68 -5.57
CA LEU A 140 -21.03 -14.64 -6.62
C LEU A 140 -22.54 -14.91 -6.70
N LEU A 141 -23.19 -15.12 -5.55
CA LEU A 141 -24.65 -15.39 -5.46
C LEU A 141 -25.49 -14.25 -6.02
N HIS A 142 -25.09 -13.00 -5.75
CA HIS A 142 -25.81 -11.81 -6.17
C HIS A 142 -25.30 -11.19 -7.48
N THR A 143 -24.44 -11.91 -8.23
CA THR A 143 -23.99 -11.50 -9.56
C THR A 143 -24.78 -12.22 -10.64
N LYS A 144 -25.51 -11.46 -11.47
CA LYS A 144 -26.26 -12.00 -12.63
C LYS A 144 -25.77 -11.35 -13.92
N LYS A 145 -25.38 -12.18 -14.90
CA LYS A 145 -24.87 -11.71 -16.22
C LYS A 145 -23.76 -10.64 -16.08
N GLY A 146 -22.84 -10.84 -15.13
CA GLY A 146 -21.72 -9.93 -14.87
C GLY A 146 -22.09 -8.61 -14.17
N LYS A 147 -23.33 -8.44 -13.72
CA LYS A 147 -23.78 -7.30 -12.92
C LYS A 147 -24.04 -7.72 -11.49
N VAL A 148 -23.41 -7.01 -10.54
CA VAL A 148 -23.58 -7.22 -9.10
C VAL A 148 -24.79 -6.43 -8.60
N ASP A 149 -25.67 -7.09 -7.86
CA ASP A 149 -26.72 -6.45 -7.07
C ASP A 149 -26.16 -6.07 -5.69
N TYR A 150 -25.57 -4.88 -5.61
CA TYR A 150 -24.92 -4.42 -4.37
C TYR A 150 -25.88 -4.23 -3.20
N ALA A 151 -27.17 -3.97 -3.45
CA ALA A 151 -28.16 -3.87 -2.38
C ALA A 151 -28.43 -5.25 -1.75
N ALA A 152 -28.52 -6.29 -2.57
CA ALA A 152 -28.65 -7.66 -2.08
C ALA A 152 -27.36 -8.13 -1.37
N VAL A 153 -26.16 -7.82 -1.92
CA VAL A 153 -24.88 -8.10 -1.27
C VAL A 153 -24.82 -7.44 0.10
N LEU A 154 -25.13 -6.14 0.20
CA LEU A 154 -25.13 -5.40 1.47
C LEU A 154 -26.08 -6.03 2.50
N GLY A 155 -27.32 -6.31 2.11
CA GLY A 155 -28.31 -6.93 3.00
C GLY A 155 -27.84 -8.29 3.52
N SER A 156 -27.32 -9.14 2.64
CA SER A 156 -26.79 -10.45 3.00
C SER A 156 -25.53 -10.36 3.87
N SER A 157 -24.64 -9.39 3.60
CA SER A 157 -23.43 -9.18 4.40
C SER A 157 -23.74 -8.69 5.82
N LEU A 158 -24.72 -7.80 5.98
CA LEU A 158 -25.19 -7.37 7.29
C LEU A 158 -25.80 -8.54 8.08
N ALA A 159 -26.65 -9.35 7.44
CA ALA A 159 -27.24 -10.52 8.06
C ALA A 159 -26.20 -11.57 8.46
N LEU A 160 -25.16 -11.78 7.62
CA LEU A 160 -24.06 -12.68 7.91
C LEU A 160 -23.27 -12.21 9.14
N TYR A 161 -22.98 -10.90 9.23
CA TYR A 161 -22.34 -10.32 10.40
C TYR A 161 -23.17 -10.54 11.66
N ASP A 162 -24.47 -10.18 11.64
CA ASP A 162 -25.35 -10.29 12.80
C ASP A 162 -25.45 -11.74 13.31
N GLN A 163 -25.55 -12.72 12.42
CA GLN A 163 -25.66 -14.14 12.75
C GLN A 163 -24.39 -14.69 13.41
N ASN A 164 -23.21 -14.26 12.95
CA ASN A 164 -21.94 -14.82 13.42
C ASN A 164 -21.30 -14.04 14.58
N VAL A 165 -21.60 -12.75 14.71
CA VAL A 165 -21.08 -11.91 15.80
C VAL A 165 -22.08 -11.84 16.97
N GLY A 166 -23.35 -12.10 16.73
CA GLY A 166 -24.41 -12.05 17.75
C GLY A 166 -24.84 -10.64 18.14
N GLU A 167 -24.51 -9.63 17.32
CA GLU A 167 -24.92 -8.24 17.48
C GLU A 167 -25.08 -7.56 16.12
N LEU A 168 -25.90 -6.55 16.04
CA LEU A 168 -26.09 -5.75 14.82
C LEU A 168 -24.77 -5.05 14.41
N PHE A 169 -24.57 -4.94 13.10
CA PHE A 169 -23.44 -4.20 12.57
C PHE A 169 -23.42 -2.76 13.11
N PRO A 170 -22.30 -2.29 13.72
CA PRO A 170 -22.24 -1.02 14.42
C PRO A 170 -22.47 0.17 13.46
N GLN A 171 -23.49 0.96 13.75
CA GLN A 171 -23.84 2.17 12.98
C GLN A 171 -23.15 3.42 13.52
N GLU A 172 -22.63 3.39 14.75
CA GLU A 172 -21.94 4.51 15.38
C GLU A 172 -20.45 4.49 15.03
N PRO A 173 -19.90 5.57 14.41
CA PRO A 173 -18.48 5.63 14.02
C PRO A 173 -17.50 5.39 15.18
N VAL A 174 -17.82 5.92 16.39
CA VAL A 174 -17.00 5.72 17.59
C VAL A 174 -16.92 4.23 17.98
N ARG A 175 -18.05 3.53 17.90
CA ARG A 175 -18.09 2.09 18.20
C ARG A 175 -17.30 1.28 17.16
N GLN A 176 -17.42 1.65 15.87
CA GLN A 176 -16.61 1.05 14.80
C GLN A 176 -15.12 1.27 15.06
N LEU A 177 -14.72 2.51 15.38
CA LEU A 177 -13.34 2.90 15.67
C LEU A 177 -12.75 2.11 16.83
N ARG A 178 -13.42 2.08 17.97
CA ARG A 178 -12.93 1.38 19.17
C ARG A 178 -12.70 -0.11 18.91
N LYS A 179 -13.64 -0.77 18.22
CA LYS A 179 -13.50 -2.20 17.86
C LYS A 179 -12.36 -2.41 16.86
N ALA A 180 -12.23 -1.53 15.86
CA ALA A 180 -11.14 -1.60 14.89
C ALA A 180 -9.77 -1.43 15.56
N LEU A 181 -9.59 -0.43 16.41
CA LEU A 181 -8.34 -0.20 17.14
C LEU A 181 -7.96 -1.41 18.01
N ARG A 182 -8.91 -1.99 18.74
CA ARG A 182 -8.66 -3.23 19.49
C ARG A 182 -8.21 -4.39 18.59
N SER A 183 -8.84 -4.54 17.42
CA SER A 183 -8.46 -5.58 16.47
C SER A 183 -7.05 -5.38 15.92
N PHE A 184 -6.66 -4.13 15.65
CA PHE A 184 -5.31 -3.79 15.21
C PHE A 184 -4.26 -4.13 16.25
N VAL A 185 -4.52 -3.78 17.51
CA VAL A 185 -3.63 -4.13 18.64
C VAL A 185 -3.49 -5.64 18.77
N LYS A 186 -4.61 -6.38 18.81
CA LYS A 186 -4.59 -7.84 18.89
C LYS A 186 -3.85 -8.49 17.72
N ALA A 187 -4.01 -7.96 16.52
CA ALA A 187 -3.30 -8.45 15.33
C ALA A 187 -1.79 -8.21 15.44
N TRP A 188 -1.39 -7.05 15.95
CA TRP A 188 0.01 -6.72 16.16
C TRP A 188 0.65 -7.61 17.25
N ASP A 189 -0.02 -7.85 18.36
CA ASP A 189 0.48 -8.62 19.49
C ASP A 189 0.38 -10.14 19.28
N GLY A 190 -0.26 -10.58 18.19
CA GLY A 190 -0.40 -11.99 17.85
C GLY A 190 0.96 -12.68 17.72
N THR A 191 1.05 -13.93 18.21
CA THR A 191 2.31 -14.71 18.28
C THR A 191 2.97 -14.82 16.90
N THR A 192 2.22 -15.18 15.87
CA THR A 192 2.73 -15.31 14.50
C THR A 192 3.24 -13.98 13.97
N ALA A 193 2.47 -12.89 14.14
CA ALA A 193 2.88 -11.55 13.70
C ALA A 193 4.17 -11.10 14.41
N ARG A 194 4.32 -11.40 15.70
CA ARG A 194 5.54 -11.08 16.47
C ARG A 194 6.75 -11.85 15.95
N ILE A 195 6.60 -13.16 15.69
CA ILE A 195 7.70 -13.98 15.16
C ILE A 195 8.13 -13.46 13.78
N LEU A 196 7.19 -13.17 12.90
CA LEU A 196 7.50 -12.64 11.58
C LEU A 196 8.23 -11.28 11.66
N ARG A 197 7.79 -10.37 12.55
CA ARG A 197 8.48 -9.10 12.76
C ARG A 197 9.91 -9.27 13.29
N MET A 198 10.10 -10.19 14.26
CA MET A 198 11.43 -10.48 14.79
C MET A 198 12.37 -11.04 13.70
N ALA A 199 11.86 -11.84 12.78
CA ALA A 199 12.61 -12.30 11.61
C ALA A 199 13.00 -11.14 10.66
N GLN A 200 12.26 -10.03 10.69
CA GLN A 200 12.56 -8.79 9.97
C GLN A 200 13.41 -7.80 10.82
N GLY A 201 13.99 -8.25 11.91
CA GLY A 201 14.88 -7.45 12.76
C GLY A 201 14.17 -6.59 13.82
N ALA A 202 12.86 -6.72 14.00
CA ALA A 202 12.17 -5.99 15.06
C ALA A 202 12.53 -6.49 16.45
N PRO A 203 12.70 -5.62 17.46
CA PRO A 203 12.82 -6.03 18.84
C PRO A 203 11.54 -6.69 19.34
N ALA A 204 11.65 -7.59 20.33
CA ALA A 204 10.49 -8.33 20.84
C ALA A 204 9.36 -7.44 21.40
N ASN A 205 9.73 -6.25 21.88
CA ASN A 205 8.82 -5.23 22.42
C ASN A 205 8.52 -4.09 21.43
N ALA A 206 8.71 -4.31 20.12
CA ALA A 206 8.42 -3.32 19.09
C ALA A 206 6.99 -2.78 19.24
N GLY A 207 6.88 -1.45 19.35
CA GLY A 207 5.59 -0.76 19.43
C GLY A 207 4.95 -0.55 18.07
N LEU A 208 3.64 -0.28 18.08
CA LEU A 208 2.85 0.10 16.92
C LEU A 208 2.28 1.49 17.12
N GLY A 209 2.60 2.44 16.24
CA GLY A 209 1.81 3.63 16.03
C GLY A 209 0.68 3.36 15.04
N LEU A 210 -0.36 4.18 15.04
CA LEU A 210 -1.43 4.11 14.04
C LEU A 210 -1.65 5.48 13.41
N ILE A 211 -2.14 5.48 12.18
CA ILE A 211 -2.64 6.69 11.52
C ILE A 211 -4.12 6.53 11.25
N VAL A 212 -4.88 7.57 11.59
CA VAL A 212 -6.24 7.80 11.11
C VAL A 212 -6.17 8.91 10.07
N GLN A 213 -6.61 8.64 8.84
CA GLN A 213 -6.49 9.58 7.72
C GLN A 213 -7.81 9.70 6.98
N GLU A 214 -8.22 10.94 6.65
CA GLU A 214 -9.37 11.17 5.78
C GLU A 214 -9.23 10.41 4.47
N MET A 215 -10.34 9.86 4.01
CA MET A 215 -10.39 9.13 2.74
C MET A 215 -10.52 10.08 1.55
N ALA A 216 -9.54 10.06 0.65
CA ALA A 216 -9.79 10.37 -0.73
C ALA A 216 -10.38 9.10 -1.35
N LEU A 217 -11.65 9.17 -1.79
CA LEU A 217 -12.41 7.94 -2.05
C LEU A 217 -11.97 7.18 -3.29
N GLY A 218 -11.35 7.84 -4.28
CA GLY A 218 -11.02 7.21 -5.55
C GLY A 218 -12.24 6.76 -6.36
N LEU A 219 -13.40 7.22 -5.96
CA LEU A 219 -14.70 6.97 -6.56
C LEU A 219 -15.37 8.30 -6.85
N GLY A 220 -16.01 8.45 -8.00
CA GLY A 220 -16.64 9.70 -8.36
C GLY A 220 -17.32 9.64 -9.73
N ARG A 221 -17.84 10.78 -10.17
CA ARG A 221 -18.45 10.92 -11.51
C ARG A 221 -17.43 11.30 -12.58
N GLY A 222 -16.39 12.04 -12.17
CA GLY A 222 -15.22 12.34 -12.99
C GLY A 222 -14.19 11.22 -12.95
N GLU A 223 -13.03 11.44 -13.57
CA GLU A 223 -11.94 10.46 -13.49
C GLU A 223 -11.49 10.31 -12.04
N SER A 224 -11.61 9.11 -11.55
CA SER A 224 -11.37 8.74 -10.16
C SER A 224 -10.76 7.35 -10.10
N GLY A 225 -9.92 7.10 -9.11
CA GLY A 225 -9.26 5.81 -8.90
C GLY A 225 -8.12 5.91 -7.90
N ALA A 226 -7.41 4.82 -7.74
CA ALA A 226 -6.25 4.75 -6.87
C ALA A 226 -5.07 4.07 -7.58
N GLY A 227 -3.87 4.39 -7.15
CA GLY A 227 -2.68 3.83 -7.75
C GLY A 227 -1.43 3.97 -6.91
N VAL A 228 -0.39 3.40 -7.44
CA VAL A 228 0.97 3.51 -6.92
C VAL A 228 1.92 3.78 -8.07
N GLY A 229 2.87 4.68 -7.87
CA GLY A 229 3.79 5.06 -8.93
C GLY A 229 5.13 5.57 -8.44
N GLN A 230 6.16 5.32 -9.24
CA GLN A 230 7.50 5.87 -9.13
C GLN A 230 7.99 6.30 -10.52
N PHE A 231 8.94 7.22 -10.59
CA PHE A 231 9.42 7.76 -11.86
C PHE A 231 10.84 7.33 -12.20
N ILE A 232 11.22 6.17 -11.70
CA ILE A 232 12.47 5.49 -12.04
C ILE A 232 12.22 4.04 -12.41
N SER A 233 13.09 3.51 -13.27
CA SER A 233 13.16 2.09 -13.60
C SER A 233 13.66 1.29 -12.40
N VAL A 234 12.90 0.25 -11.99
CA VAL A 234 13.32 -0.72 -10.95
C VAL A 234 14.66 -1.36 -11.28
N GLN A 235 14.95 -1.61 -12.55
CA GLN A 235 16.15 -2.34 -12.97
C GLN A 235 17.37 -1.46 -13.21
N THR A 236 17.18 -0.26 -13.78
CA THR A 236 18.30 0.58 -14.24
C THR A 236 18.45 1.88 -13.46
N GLY A 237 17.42 2.34 -12.73
CA GLY A 237 17.40 3.65 -12.08
C GLY A 237 17.30 4.81 -13.09
N GLU A 238 17.00 4.56 -14.36
CA GLU A 238 16.72 5.60 -15.34
C GLU A 238 15.32 6.17 -15.16
N THR A 239 15.12 7.42 -15.58
CA THR A 239 13.82 8.09 -15.49
C THR A 239 12.79 7.38 -16.34
N MET A 240 11.78 6.78 -15.71
CA MET A 240 10.69 6.05 -16.34
C MET A 240 9.50 5.96 -15.39
N ALA A 241 8.31 6.31 -15.83
CA ALA A 241 7.11 6.09 -15.03
C ALA A 241 6.83 4.58 -14.90
N HIS A 242 6.79 4.11 -13.68
CA HIS A 242 6.53 2.72 -13.31
C HIS A 242 5.47 2.65 -12.22
N GLY A 243 4.47 1.80 -12.39
CA GLY A 243 3.39 1.65 -11.41
C GLY A 243 2.09 1.24 -12.05
N ARG A 244 1.02 1.28 -11.25
CA ARG A 244 -0.32 0.87 -11.63
C ARG A 244 -1.37 1.86 -11.13
N TYR A 245 -2.40 2.04 -11.94
CA TYR A 245 -3.60 2.81 -11.64
C TYR A 245 -4.84 1.99 -11.97
N LEU A 246 -5.82 2.00 -11.10
CA LEU A 246 -7.11 1.37 -11.36
C LEU A 246 -8.21 2.42 -11.19
N SER A 247 -9.01 2.60 -12.25
CA SER A 247 -10.16 3.52 -12.24
C SER A 247 -11.25 3.01 -11.29
N GLN A 248 -11.96 3.94 -10.65
CA GLN A 248 -13.05 3.66 -9.70
C GLN A 248 -12.64 2.64 -8.62
N SER A 249 -11.50 2.87 -7.96
CA SER A 249 -10.90 1.96 -7.00
C SER A 249 -10.32 2.67 -5.78
N GLN A 250 -9.98 1.91 -4.75
CA GLN A 250 -9.47 2.42 -3.48
C GLN A 250 -8.23 1.64 -3.01
N GLY A 251 -7.37 2.34 -2.27
CA GLY A 251 -6.25 1.73 -1.57
C GLY A 251 -5.36 0.90 -2.50
N ARG A 252 -5.18 -0.38 -2.22
CA ARG A 252 -4.28 -1.27 -2.94
C ARG A 252 -4.94 -2.06 -4.09
N ASP A 253 -6.15 -1.72 -4.50
CA ASP A 253 -6.88 -2.45 -5.55
C ASP A 253 -6.09 -2.56 -6.85
N ALA A 254 -5.38 -1.49 -7.26
CA ALA A 254 -4.53 -1.50 -8.44
C ALA A 254 -3.35 -2.48 -8.35
N GLN A 255 -2.91 -2.83 -7.15
CA GLN A 255 -1.84 -3.82 -6.92
C GLN A 255 -2.39 -5.25 -6.87
N VAL A 256 -3.62 -5.43 -6.38
CA VAL A 256 -4.29 -6.73 -6.28
C VAL A 256 -4.86 -7.16 -7.63
N ASP A 257 -5.63 -6.30 -8.30
CA ASP A 257 -6.24 -6.59 -9.62
C ASP A 257 -5.36 -6.04 -10.76
N GLN A 258 -4.15 -6.56 -10.88
CA GLN A 258 -3.20 -6.12 -11.90
C GLN A 258 -3.69 -6.34 -13.33
N ALA A 259 -4.61 -7.27 -13.55
CA ALA A 259 -5.17 -7.57 -14.87
C ALA A 259 -6.05 -6.42 -15.40
N LYS A 260 -6.73 -5.71 -14.51
CA LYS A 260 -7.55 -4.54 -14.86
C LYS A 260 -6.82 -3.21 -14.66
N ALA A 261 -5.73 -3.22 -13.91
CA ALA A 261 -4.98 -2.00 -13.62
C ALA A 261 -4.22 -1.49 -14.84
N HIS A 262 -4.34 -0.21 -15.10
CA HIS A 262 -3.64 0.52 -16.16
C HIS A 262 -2.17 0.74 -15.78
N PHE A 263 -1.30 0.82 -16.78
CA PHE A 263 0.05 1.36 -16.62
C PHE A 263 -0.01 2.85 -16.29
N LEU A 264 1.08 3.44 -15.78
CA LEU A 264 1.12 4.90 -15.60
C LEU A 264 1.36 5.61 -16.93
N SER A 265 2.41 5.25 -17.66
CA SER A 265 2.72 5.77 -19.00
C SER A 265 2.27 4.80 -20.08
N LYS A 266 2.22 5.28 -21.31
CA LYS A 266 1.87 4.47 -22.50
C LYS A 266 2.71 3.21 -22.58
N ASP A 267 2.03 2.08 -22.70
CA ASP A 267 2.64 0.76 -22.75
C ASP A 267 1.92 -0.09 -23.81
N PRO A 268 2.65 -0.76 -24.72
CA PRO A 268 2.04 -1.63 -25.74
C PRO A 268 1.21 -2.78 -25.19
N ARG A 269 1.38 -3.13 -23.90
CA ARG A 269 0.72 -4.25 -23.24
C ARG A 269 -0.70 -3.91 -22.75
N GLY A 270 -1.08 -2.65 -22.67
CA GLY A 270 -2.41 -2.28 -22.19
C GLY A 270 -2.61 -0.77 -22.00
N PRO A 271 -3.80 -0.37 -21.52
CA PRO A 271 -4.14 1.04 -21.31
C PRO A 271 -3.29 1.68 -20.20
N SER A 272 -3.17 3.01 -20.25
CA SER A 272 -2.39 3.77 -19.29
C SER A 272 -3.17 4.93 -18.69
N LEU A 273 -2.73 5.43 -17.51
CA LEU A 273 -3.22 6.67 -16.93
C LEU A 273 -2.94 7.85 -17.86
N GLU A 274 -1.80 7.82 -18.57
CA GLU A 274 -1.45 8.84 -19.56
C GLU A 274 -2.49 8.95 -20.69
N ASP A 275 -3.07 7.82 -21.12
CA ASP A 275 -4.13 7.81 -22.14
C ASP A 275 -5.46 8.31 -21.61
N VAL A 276 -5.82 7.95 -20.36
CA VAL A 276 -7.11 8.25 -19.74
C VAL A 276 -7.12 9.67 -19.17
N TYR A 277 -6.06 10.05 -18.45
CA TYR A 277 -5.98 11.35 -17.79
C TYR A 277 -4.54 11.87 -17.70
N PRO A 278 -3.98 12.37 -18.81
CA PRO A 278 -2.57 12.79 -18.91
C PRO A 278 -2.19 13.89 -17.92
N LYS A 279 -3.15 14.75 -17.54
CA LYS A 279 -2.93 15.79 -16.54
C LYS A 279 -2.53 15.21 -15.19
N ALA A 280 -3.19 14.15 -14.72
CA ALA A 280 -2.85 13.50 -13.45
C ALA A 280 -1.44 12.90 -13.48
N LEU A 281 -1.02 12.31 -14.60
CA LEU A 281 0.35 11.78 -14.72
C LEU A 281 1.39 12.89 -14.64
N ALA A 282 1.13 14.05 -15.28
CA ALA A 282 2.03 15.20 -15.21
C ALA A 282 2.15 15.75 -13.79
N GLU A 283 1.03 15.94 -13.08
CA GLU A 283 1.02 16.37 -11.67
C GLU A 283 1.70 15.35 -10.77
N LEU A 284 1.46 14.05 -10.96
CA LEU A 284 2.09 12.99 -10.17
C LEU A 284 3.61 12.99 -10.35
N LYS A 285 4.11 13.30 -11.55
CA LYS A 285 5.54 13.46 -11.81
C LYS A 285 6.13 14.64 -11.03
N GLU A 286 5.47 15.79 -11.04
CA GLU A 286 5.89 16.97 -10.27
C GLU A 286 5.91 16.67 -8.76
N TYR A 287 4.90 15.96 -8.25
CA TYR A 287 4.85 15.53 -6.85
C TYR A 287 5.96 14.53 -6.51
N SER A 288 6.34 13.66 -7.45
CA SER A 288 7.46 12.74 -7.26
C SER A 288 8.79 13.49 -7.17
N GLU A 289 9.02 14.52 -8.00
CA GLU A 289 10.23 15.37 -7.93
C GLU A 289 10.29 16.15 -6.60
N THR A 290 9.15 16.65 -6.14
CA THR A 290 9.02 17.32 -4.84
C THR A 290 9.33 16.35 -3.69
N ALA A 291 8.74 15.16 -3.71
CA ALA A 291 9.00 14.12 -2.72
C ALA A 291 10.48 13.69 -2.72
N ARG A 292 11.07 13.47 -3.90
CA ARG A 292 12.50 13.17 -4.05
C ARG A 292 13.38 14.18 -3.33
N THR A 293 13.09 15.45 -3.50
CA THR A 293 13.85 16.54 -2.85
C THR A 293 13.64 16.52 -1.33
N ALA A 294 12.41 16.35 -0.86
CA ALA A 294 12.07 16.37 0.55
C ALA A 294 12.66 15.18 1.31
N PHE A 295 12.70 14.00 0.71
CA PHE A 295 13.25 12.78 1.34
C PHE A 295 14.74 12.57 1.05
N GLY A 296 15.28 13.23 0.04
CA GLY A 296 16.66 13.02 -0.41
C GLY A 296 16.89 11.66 -1.06
N ASP A 297 15.81 11.05 -1.60
CA ASP A 297 15.83 9.75 -2.26
C ASP A 297 14.67 9.64 -3.27
N GLU A 298 14.75 8.68 -4.18
CA GLU A 298 13.65 8.36 -5.10
C GLU A 298 12.51 7.68 -4.35
N MET A 299 11.29 8.20 -4.56
CA MET A 299 10.12 7.75 -3.82
C MET A 299 9.08 7.10 -4.72
N GLN A 300 8.42 6.08 -4.18
CA GLN A 300 7.19 5.53 -4.70
C GLN A 300 6.02 6.17 -3.94
N LEU A 301 5.07 6.74 -4.67
CA LEU A 301 3.91 7.43 -4.13
C LEU A 301 2.66 6.55 -4.20
N GLU A 302 1.95 6.39 -3.09
CA GLU A 302 0.56 5.94 -3.09
C GLU A 302 -0.33 7.16 -3.32
N PHE A 303 -1.20 7.11 -4.32
CA PHE A 303 -2.05 8.23 -4.68
C PHE A 303 -3.50 7.82 -4.92
N THR A 304 -4.38 8.78 -4.77
CA THR A 304 -5.79 8.67 -5.16
C THR A 304 -6.17 9.86 -6.04
N LEU A 305 -6.86 9.57 -7.12
CA LEU A 305 -7.51 10.55 -7.97
C LEU A 305 -9.00 10.55 -7.65
N GLN A 306 -9.58 11.70 -7.35
CA GLN A 306 -11.00 11.84 -7.10
C GLN A 306 -11.57 13.02 -7.87
N ASP A 307 -12.44 12.74 -8.83
CA ASP A 307 -13.02 13.74 -9.74
C ASP A 307 -11.96 14.67 -10.36
N GLY A 308 -10.82 14.07 -10.76
CA GLY A 308 -9.70 14.77 -11.38
C GLY A 308 -8.72 15.45 -10.43
N ASN A 309 -8.91 15.36 -9.11
CA ASN A 309 -8.00 15.93 -8.12
C ASN A 309 -7.12 14.83 -7.51
N LEU A 310 -5.80 15.03 -7.54
CA LEU A 310 -4.84 14.13 -6.94
C LEU A 310 -4.69 14.37 -5.44
N ALA A 311 -4.61 13.26 -4.68
CA ALA A 311 -4.20 13.25 -3.29
C ALA A 311 -3.06 12.23 -3.10
N ILE A 312 -2.02 12.58 -2.37
CA ILE A 312 -0.91 11.70 -2.02
C ILE A 312 -1.18 11.10 -0.66
N LEU A 313 -1.33 9.78 -0.62
CA LEU A 313 -1.70 9.07 0.61
C LEU A 313 -0.49 8.65 1.43
N ASP A 314 0.63 8.35 0.77
CA ASP A 314 1.84 7.86 1.40
C ASP A 314 3.02 7.93 0.43
N ALA A 315 4.24 7.83 0.98
CA ALA A 315 5.47 7.68 0.21
C ALA A 315 6.35 6.60 0.85
N THR A 316 6.97 5.80 0.02
CA THR A 316 7.99 4.82 0.41
C THR A 316 9.19 4.95 -0.51
N THR A 317 10.35 4.48 -0.06
CA THR A 317 11.51 4.38 -0.95
C THR A 317 11.12 3.60 -2.21
N ALA A 318 11.47 4.14 -3.38
CA ALA A 318 11.15 3.52 -4.66
C ALA A 318 11.75 2.12 -4.78
N GLU A 319 10.97 1.19 -5.34
CA GLU A 319 11.44 -0.15 -5.63
C GLU A 319 12.59 -0.10 -6.62
N ARG A 320 13.70 -0.80 -6.31
CA ARG A 320 14.91 -0.75 -7.11
C ARG A 320 15.79 -1.98 -6.91
N SER A 321 16.41 -2.45 -8.00
CA SER A 321 17.49 -3.42 -7.94
C SER A 321 18.76 -2.78 -7.35
N VAL A 322 19.70 -3.59 -6.93
CA VAL A 322 21.00 -3.09 -6.43
C VAL A 322 21.71 -2.21 -7.47
N ARG A 323 21.67 -2.60 -8.74
CA ARG A 323 22.23 -1.80 -9.84
C ARG A 323 21.56 -0.44 -9.95
N ALA A 324 20.23 -0.41 -9.87
CA ALA A 324 19.47 0.82 -9.88
C ALA A 324 19.78 1.69 -8.66
N ALA A 325 19.93 1.08 -7.45
CA ALA A 325 20.29 1.79 -6.23
C ALA A 325 21.62 2.54 -6.37
N VAL A 326 22.64 1.91 -6.95
CA VAL A 326 23.93 2.55 -7.22
C VAL A 326 23.77 3.72 -8.21
N ALA A 327 23.06 3.50 -9.33
CA ALA A 327 22.82 4.54 -10.34
C ALA A 327 22.04 5.72 -9.77
N ILE A 328 21.02 5.46 -8.95
CA ILE A 328 20.22 6.49 -8.26
C ILE A 328 21.09 7.28 -7.29
N SER A 329 21.90 6.60 -6.47
CA SER A 329 22.80 7.27 -5.50
C SER A 329 23.74 8.24 -6.18
N VAL A 330 24.31 7.87 -7.34
CA VAL A 330 25.17 8.77 -8.13
C VAL A 330 24.36 9.98 -8.62
N LYS A 331 23.17 9.77 -9.20
CA LYS A 331 22.31 10.85 -9.70
C LYS A 331 21.86 11.83 -8.61
N LEU A 332 21.55 11.32 -7.41
CA LEU A 332 21.17 12.14 -6.27
C LEU A 332 22.30 13.06 -5.82
N VAL A 333 23.54 12.56 -5.85
CA VAL A 333 24.73 13.37 -5.56
C VAL A 333 25.00 14.39 -6.67
N GLU A 334 24.93 13.99 -7.93
CA GLU A 334 25.10 14.90 -9.09
C GLU A 334 24.07 16.01 -9.15
N SER A 335 22.87 15.77 -8.58
CA SER A 335 21.77 16.75 -8.50
C SER A 335 21.77 17.55 -7.18
N ASP A 336 22.80 17.46 -6.35
CA ASP A 336 22.92 18.12 -5.05
C ASP A 336 21.77 17.81 -4.06
N ILE A 337 21.05 16.68 -4.26
CA ILE A 337 19.96 16.22 -3.39
C ILE A 337 20.51 15.43 -2.20
N SER A 338 21.62 14.73 -2.36
CA SER A 338 22.27 13.93 -1.32
C SER A 338 23.79 14.16 -1.28
N SER A 339 24.39 14.00 -0.10
CA SER A 339 25.86 14.03 0.01
C SER A 339 26.45 12.70 -0.42
N LYS A 340 27.75 12.71 -0.81
CA LYS A 340 28.51 11.48 -1.16
C LYS A 340 28.52 10.48 -0.01
N GLU A 341 28.69 10.98 1.22
CA GLU A 341 28.71 10.17 2.44
C GLU A 341 27.36 9.47 2.65
N LYS A 342 26.26 10.21 2.56
CA LYS A 342 24.89 9.66 2.70
C LYS A 342 24.59 8.64 1.60
N ALA A 343 25.00 8.93 0.36
CA ALA A 343 24.82 8.04 -0.78
C ALA A 343 25.58 6.71 -0.60
N LEU A 344 26.84 6.76 -0.10
CA LEU A 344 27.63 5.58 0.20
C LEU A 344 27.06 4.74 1.34
N LEU A 345 26.58 5.39 2.42
CA LEU A 345 25.97 4.70 3.55
C LEU A 345 24.63 4.05 3.21
N GLY A 346 23.93 4.54 2.18
CA GLY A 346 22.68 3.99 1.69
C GLY A 346 22.81 2.70 0.86
N ILE A 347 24.03 2.27 0.52
CA ILE A 347 24.27 1.05 -0.27
C ILE A 347 24.78 -0.06 0.67
N ASP A 348 24.04 -1.16 0.76
CA ASP A 348 24.50 -2.35 1.47
C ASP A 348 25.70 -2.98 0.71
N PRO A 349 26.90 -3.05 1.31
CA PRO A 349 28.06 -3.63 0.65
C PRO A 349 27.87 -5.10 0.23
N ARG A 350 27.05 -5.85 0.95
CA ARG A 350 26.77 -7.27 0.63
C ARG A 350 25.99 -7.39 -0.67
N SER A 351 25.08 -6.46 -0.93
CA SER A 351 24.26 -6.46 -2.13
C SER A 351 25.09 -6.15 -3.40
N LEU A 352 26.23 -5.47 -3.28
CA LEU A 352 27.09 -5.16 -4.43
C LEU A 352 27.58 -6.41 -5.16
N ASN A 353 27.68 -7.56 -4.50
CA ASN A 353 28.03 -8.82 -5.16
C ASN A 353 27.04 -9.16 -6.28
N GLU A 354 25.78 -8.76 -6.16
CA GLU A 354 24.76 -8.98 -7.20
C GLU A 354 25.08 -8.25 -8.51
N VAL A 355 25.76 -7.10 -8.43
CA VAL A 355 26.15 -6.31 -9.60
C VAL A 355 27.28 -6.99 -10.39
N LEU A 356 28.02 -7.88 -9.74
CA LEU A 356 29.12 -8.62 -10.35
C LEU A 356 28.68 -9.87 -11.11
N HIS A 357 27.42 -10.29 -10.98
CA HIS A 357 26.89 -11.41 -11.74
C HIS A 357 26.76 -11.08 -13.23
N PRO A 358 27.03 -12.07 -14.11
CA PRO A 358 26.79 -11.91 -15.54
C PRO A 358 25.37 -11.48 -15.84
N LEU A 359 25.20 -10.57 -16.79
CA LEU A 359 23.89 -10.08 -17.24
C LEU A 359 23.76 -10.27 -18.75
N VAL A 360 22.53 -10.42 -19.22
CA VAL A 360 22.26 -10.42 -20.65
C VAL A 360 22.35 -8.98 -21.17
N ASP A 361 23.08 -8.76 -22.24
CA ASP A 361 23.16 -7.45 -22.90
C ASP A 361 21.75 -6.97 -23.32
N PRO A 362 21.29 -5.81 -22.81
CA PRO A 362 19.98 -5.27 -23.16
C PRO A 362 19.77 -5.04 -24.66
N LYS A 363 20.87 -4.81 -25.41
CA LYS A 363 20.85 -4.56 -26.86
C LYS A 363 20.95 -5.83 -27.69
N ALA A 364 21.22 -6.99 -27.07
CA ALA A 364 21.31 -8.26 -27.78
C ALA A 364 19.94 -8.66 -28.36
N LYS A 365 19.92 -9.14 -29.59
CA LYS A 365 18.72 -9.78 -30.17
C LYS A 365 18.39 -11.03 -29.35
N ARG A 366 17.15 -11.11 -28.89
CA ARG A 366 16.65 -12.22 -28.06
C ARG A 366 15.44 -12.85 -28.68
N GLU A 367 15.39 -14.16 -28.65
CA GLU A 367 14.19 -14.92 -28.83
C GLU A 367 13.68 -15.36 -27.46
N VAL A 368 12.55 -14.81 -27.05
CA VAL A 368 11.96 -15.09 -25.73
C VAL A 368 11.06 -16.31 -25.86
N LEU A 369 11.48 -17.42 -25.29
CA LEU A 369 10.71 -18.67 -25.30
C LEU A 369 9.60 -18.63 -24.22
N THR A 370 9.91 -18.10 -23.04
CA THR A 370 8.97 -17.98 -21.92
C THR A 370 9.43 -16.91 -20.95
N SER A 371 8.54 -16.55 -20.02
CA SER A 371 8.83 -15.62 -18.92
C SER A 371 8.45 -16.28 -17.60
N GLY A 372 9.19 -15.95 -16.54
CA GLY A 372 8.95 -16.48 -15.19
C GLY A 372 9.26 -15.45 -14.11
N ILE A 373 8.99 -15.81 -12.85
CA ILE A 373 9.33 -15.00 -11.68
C ILE A 373 10.80 -15.26 -11.33
N SER A 374 11.60 -14.19 -11.30
CA SER A 374 13.02 -14.29 -10.92
C SER A 374 13.13 -14.61 -9.42
N SER A 375 13.87 -15.66 -9.08
CA SER A 375 14.17 -16.03 -7.69
C SER A 375 15.62 -15.73 -7.27
N SER A 376 16.48 -15.38 -8.22
CA SER A 376 17.85 -14.93 -7.95
C SER A 376 18.37 -14.02 -9.06
N PRO A 377 19.34 -13.14 -8.76
CA PRO A 377 19.96 -12.27 -9.75
C PRO A 377 20.90 -13.07 -10.70
N GLY A 378 21.21 -12.46 -11.85
CA GLY A 378 22.20 -12.96 -12.78
C GLY A 378 21.61 -13.61 -14.04
N ALA A 379 22.47 -14.12 -14.89
CA ALA A 379 22.15 -14.87 -16.10
C ALA A 379 23.02 -16.13 -16.19
N ALA A 380 22.43 -17.21 -16.64
CA ALA A 380 23.11 -18.45 -16.89
C ALA A 380 22.93 -18.86 -18.36
N THR A 381 23.94 -19.53 -18.93
CA THR A 381 23.89 -20.10 -20.28
C THR A 381 24.17 -21.58 -20.21
N GLY A 382 23.54 -22.37 -21.09
CA GLY A 382 23.78 -23.81 -21.14
C GLY A 382 22.71 -24.55 -21.93
N LYS A 383 22.93 -25.83 -22.14
CA LYS A 383 21.95 -26.71 -22.77
C LYS A 383 20.75 -26.94 -21.85
N ILE A 384 19.52 -26.87 -22.35
CA ILE A 384 18.34 -27.21 -21.58
C ILE A 384 18.30 -28.71 -21.34
N VAL A 385 18.11 -29.09 -20.05
CA VAL A 385 17.94 -30.47 -19.60
C VAL A 385 16.75 -30.58 -18.69
N PHE A 386 16.06 -31.71 -18.65
CA PHE A 386 14.79 -31.87 -17.97
C PHE A 386 14.87 -32.80 -16.74
N THR A 387 15.99 -33.46 -16.51
CA THR A 387 16.16 -34.35 -15.34
C THR A 387 17.43 -34.04 -14.58
N ALA A 388 17.37 -34.23 -13.25
CA ALA A 388 18.50 -34.00 -12.36
C ALA A 388 19.71 -34.89 -12.73
N ASN A 389 19.48 -36.15 -13.13
CA ASN A 389 20.54 -37.09 -13.52
C ASN A 389 21.30 -36.61 -14.77
N VAL A 390 20.59 -36.04 -15.75
CA VAL A 390 21.22 -35.48 -16.96
C VAL A 390 22.00 -34.22 -16.60
N ALA A 391 21.46 -33.38 -15.71
CA ALA A 391 22.16 -32.19 -15.22
C ALA A 391 23.47 -32.54 -14.47
N GLN A 392 23.42 -33.53 -13.59
CA GLN A 392 24.61 -34.04 -12.89
C GLN A 392 25.65 -34.64 -13.86
N ALA A 393 25.20 -35.41 -14.85
CA ALA A 393 26.10 -35.96 -15.88
C ALA A 393 26.74 -34.86 -16.75
N SER A 394 26.00 -33.78 -17.07
CA SER A 394 26.57 -32.62 -17.76
C SER A 394 27.58 -31.89 -16.89
N ALA A 395 27.24 -31.65 -15.60
CA ALA A 395 28.16 -31.01 -14.66
C ALA A 395 29.45 -31.81 -14.49
N ALA A 396 29.37 -33.12 -14.41
CA ALA A 396 30.56 -34.01 -14.34
C ALA A 396 31.46 -33.94 -15.59
N ARG A 397 30.92 -33.47 -16.71
CA ARG A 397 31.67 -33.25 -17.99
C ARG A 397 32.05 -31.79 -18.19
N GLU A 398 31.80 -30.93 -17.17
CA GLU A 398 32.00 -29.46 -17.24
C GLU A 398 31.18 -28.78 -18.37
N GLU A 399 30.07 -29.43 -18.81
CA GLU A 399 29.17 -28.88 -19.82
C GLU A 399 28.09 -28.02 -19.11
N PRO A 400 28.05 -26.68 -19.36
CA PRO A 400 27.00 -25.86 -18.77
C PRO A 400 25.60 -26.30 -19.22
N CYS A 401 24.68 -26.43 -18.24
CA CYS A 401 23.30 -26.79 -18.54
C CYS A 401 22.31 -25.98 -17.66
N ILE A 402 21.09 -25.85 -18.17
CA ILE A 402 19.95 -25.23 -17.46
C ILE A 402 18.93 -26.35 -17.23
N LEU A 403 18.69 -26.67 -15.96
CA LEU A 403 17.68 -27.65 -15.58
C LEU A 403 16.30 -27.00 -15.52
N VAL A 404 15.39 -27.44 -16.36
CA VAL A 404 13.99 -27.00 -16.41
C VAL A 404 13.11 -28.13 -15.89
N ARG A 405 12.28 -27.85 -14.87
CA ARG A 405 11.36 -28.82 -14.27
C ARG A 405 9.98 -28.20 -14.07
N VAL A 406 8.98 -29.10 -14.07
CA VAL A 406 7.66 -28.81 -13.52
C VAL A 406 7.73 -29.22 -12.05
N GLU A 407 7.39 -28.32 -11.14
CA GLU A 407 7.27 -28.61 -9.72
C GLU A 407 5.88 -29.11 -9.38
#